data_12fad4299e5911b2819bd0c0a1ab78bc
#
_entry.id   12fad4299e5911b2819bd0c0a1ab78bc
#
_cell.length_a   1.000
_cell.length_b   1.000
_cell.length_c   1.000
_cell.angle_alpha   90.00
_cell.angle_beta   90.00
_cell.angle_gamma   90.00
#
_symmetry.space_group_name_H-M   'P 1'
#
loop_
_entity.id
_entity.type
_entity.pdbx_description
1 polymer ?
#
loop_
_entity_poly.entity_id
_entity_poly.type
_entity_poly.pdbx_seq_one_letter_code
_entity_poly.pdbx_strand_id
1 'polypeptide(L)'
;MITNDKFQFVIHRDNFLSESQCIKLIKYFESKESKDSELAGTYDKNLLNKEVRNTRELVIDEEKLTNKLKMVFELANISTYNYDIKEMEEVKLLKYTQGGRYKWHTDCGAKEISTRKLSAIVQLSDENSYEGGDLEFGITNETGESNYTTTRIRGSIIIFPAFLSHRITPITNGIRYSLITWMNGDTWK
;
A
#
# COMPACT_ATOMS: atom_id res chain seq x y z
N MET A 1 13.53 -3.88 14.78
CA MET A 1 12.64 -4.76 15.56
C MET A 1 11.31 -4.79 14.85
N ILE A 2 10.75 -5.95 14.50
CA ILE A 2 9.41 -6.06 13.92
C ILE A 2 8.47 -6.02 15.11
N THR A 3 7.76 -4.91 15.29
CA THR A 3 6.73 -4.81 16.33
C THR A 3 5.49 -5.52 15.82
N ASN A 4 5.12 -6.58 16.53
CA ASN A 4 3.92 -7.35 16.27
C ASN A 4 2.80 -6.63 17.06
N ASP A 5 2.07 -5.74 16.41
CA ASP A 5 0.83 -5.24 16.98
C ASP A 5 -0.17 -6.39 17.09
N LYS A 6 -1.21 -6.23 17.92
CA LYS A 6 -2.22 -7.24 18.30
C LYS A 6 -2.89 -8.00 17.13
N PHE A 7 -2.57 -7.65 15.89
CA PHE A 7 -3.06 -8.31 14.67
C PHE A 7 -1.88 -8.96 13.94
N GLN A 8 -1.76 -10.27 14.05
CA GLN A 8 -0.69 -11.09 13.45
C GLN A 8 -0.58 -10.98 11.91
N PHE A 9 -1.54 -10.33 11.24
CA PHE A 9 -1.60 -10.26 9.78
C PHE A 9 -1.09 -8.95 9.19
N VAL A 10 -0.88 -7.91 9.99
CA VAL A 10 -0.35 -6.63 9.52
C VAL A 10 1.00 -6.38 10.17
N ILE A 11 2.06 -6.41 9.38
CA ILE A 11 3.42 -6.12 9.83
C ILE A 11 3.71 -4.67 9.50
N HIS A 12 4.25 -3.90 10.44
CA HIS A 12 4.85 -2.62 10.12
C HIS A 12 6.30 -2.54 10.61
N ARG A 13 7.08 -1.73 9.90
CA ARG A 13 8.46 -1.43 10.26
C ARG A 13 8.74 0.04 9.98
N ASP A 14 9.13 0.75 11.03
CA ASP A 14 9.58 2.14 10.92
C ASP A 14 10.98 2.22 10.29
N ASN A 15 11.30 3.40 9.76
CA ASN A 15 12.60 3.69 9.15
C ASN A 15 12.99 2.74 7.99
N PHE A 16 12.00 2.23 7.27
CA PHE A 16 12.25 1.50 6.02
C PHE A 16 12.90 2.43 4.98
N LEU A 17 12.39 3.65 4.85
CA LEU A 17 13.06 4.71 4.08
C LEU A 17 13.44 5.85 5.03
N SER A 18 14.59 6.47 4.77
CA SER A 18 14.94 7.72 5.44
C SER A 18 14.06 8.88 4.97
N GLU A 19 13.93 9.93 5.76
CA GLU A 19 13.23 11.15 5.36
C GLU A 19 13.72 11.70 4.02
N SER A 20 15.04 11.75 3.82
CA SER A 20 15.64 12.23 2.56
C SER A 20 15.26 11.38 1.35
N GLN A 21 15.12 10.05 1.53
CA GLN A 21 14.62 9.16 0.47
C GLN A 21 13.15 9.41 0.16
N CYS A 22 12.31 9.59 1.19
CA CYS A 22 10.89 9.92 1.01
C CYS A 22 10.72 11.25 0.25
N ILE A 23 11.44 12.30 0.66
CA ILE A 23 11.41 13.61 0.00
C ILE A 23 11.86 13.50 -1.47
N LYS A 24 12.91 12.71 -1.76
CA LYS A 24 13.39 12.47 -3.13
C LYS A 24 12.31 11.82 -4.00
N LEU A 25 11.60 10.82 -3.48
CA LEU A 25 10.50 10.14 -4.20
C LEU A 25 9.32 11.09 -4.46
N ILE A 26 8.95 11.92 -3.48
CA ILE A 26 7.90 12.94 -3.66
C ILE A 26 8.30 13.94 -4.75
N LYS A 27 9.53 14.48 -4.70
CA LYS A 27 10.04 15.39 -5.73
C LYS A 27 10.07 14.75 -7.11
N TYR A 28 10.44 13.47 -7.18
CA TYR A 28 10.40 12.72 -8.43
C TYR A 28 8.98 12.63 -8.98
N PHE A 29 7.97 12.30 -8.13
CA PHE A 29 6.57 12.28 -8.54
C PHE A 29 6.12 13.63 -9.11
N GLU A 30 6.43 14.75 -8.42
CA GLU A 30 6.03 16.09 -8.83
C GLU A 30 6.72 16.57 -10.11
N SER A 31 7.88 15.99 -10.45
CA SER A 31 8.63 16.32 -11.68
C SER A 31 8.16 15.56 -12.93
N LYS A 32 7.24 14.61 -12.77
CA LYS A 32 6.76 13.72 -13.84
C LYS A 32 5.27 13.86 -14.08
N GLU A 33 4.86 13.55 -15.30
CA GLU A 33 3.44 13.39 -15.60
C GLU A 33 2.90 12.11 -14.92
N SER A 34 1.83 12.25 -14.16
CA SER A 34 1.15 11.15 -13.48
C SER A 34 -0.25 10.96 -14.06
N LYS A 35 -0.83 9.77 -13.91
CA LYS A 35 -2.20 9.47 -14.38
C LYS A 35 -3.15 9.18 -13.20
N ASP A 36 -4.45 9.26 -13.47
CA ASP A 36 -5.47 8.78 -12.52
C ASP A 36 -5.32 7.26 -12.35
N SER A 37 -5.45 6.78 -11.11
CA SER A 37 -5.35 5.34 -10.82
C SER A 37 -6.61 4.59 -11.25
N GLU A 38 -6.41 3.47 -11.89
CA GLU A 38 -7.46 2.56 -12.36
C GLU A 38 -7.85 1.54 -11.29
N LEU A 39 -9.03 0.94 -11.45
CA LEU A 39 -9.48 -0.20 -10.65
C LEU A 39 -9.00 -1.50 -11.30
N ALA A 40 -8.24 -2.30 -10.59
CA ALA A 40 -7.78 -3.61 -11.03
C ALA A 40 -8.82 -4.72 -10.78
N GLY A 41 -8.75 -5.84 -11.50
CA GLY A 41 -9.62 -7.00 -11.30
C GLY A 41 -11.06 -6.82 -11.78
N THR A 42 -11.39 -5.74 -12.47
CA THR A 42 -12.72 -5.48 -13.03
C THR A 42 -12.89 -6.06 -14.43
N TYR A 43 -14.15 -6.18 -14.91
CA TYR A 43 -14.41 -6.63 -16.29
C TYR A 43 -13.97 -5.60 -17.33
N ASP A 44 -14.10 -4.30 -17.01
CA ASP A 44 -13.61 -3.22 -17.85
C ASP A 44 -12.15 -2.93 -17.49
N LYS A 45 -11.25 -3.17 -18.43
CA LYS A 45 -9.86 -2.72 -18.32
C LYS A 45 -9.86 -1.18 -18.29
N ASN A 46 -9.01 -0.61 -17.45
CA ASN A 46 -8.86 0.85 -17.29
C ASN A 46 -10.11 1.55 -16.72
N LEU A 47 -10.91 0.85 -15.91
CA LEU A 47 -12.06 1.47 -15.26
C LEU A 47 -11.60 2.56 -14.28
N LEU A 48 -11.97 3.81 -14.60
CA LEU A 48 -11.81 4.95 -13.70
C LEU A 48 -13.11 5.18 -12.95
N ASN A 49 -13.10 5.03 -11.63
CA ASN A 49 -14.24 5.37 -10.77
C ASN A 49 -13.77 6.15 -9.55
N LYS A 50 -13.78 7.49 -9.66
CA LYS A 50 -13.32 8.41 -8.60
C LYS A 50 -14.17 8.37 -7.33
N GLU A 51 -15.38 7.81 -7.39
CA GLU A 51 -16.18 7.54 -6.20
C GLU A 51 -15.63 6.38 -5.37
N VAL A 52 -14.94 5.44 -6.00
CA VAL A 52 -14.29 4.29 -5.37
C VAL A 52 -12.84 4.60 -5.07
N ARG A 53 -12.08 5.03 -6.09
CA ARG A 53 -10.65 5.35 -5.99
C ARG A 53 -10.36 6.71 -6.61
N ASN A 54 -9.95 7.66 -5.80
CA ASN A 54 -9.57 9.00 -6.23
C ASN A 54 -8.11 9.27 -5.81
N THR A 55 -7.18 8.90 -6.67
CA THR A 55 -5.74 9.08 -6.48
C THR A 55 -5.03 9.13 -7.82
N ARG A 56 -3.87 9.75 -7.86
CA ARG A 56 -2.97 9.73 -9.03
C ARG A 56 -1.83 8.76 -8.79
N GLU A 57 -1.35 8.11 -9.85
CA GLU A 57 -0.25 7.16 -9.78
C GLU A 57 0.85 7.45 -10.79
N LEU A 58 2.07 7.05 -10.45
CA LEU A 58 3.26 7.06 -11.29
C LEU A 58 4.06 5.78 -11.03
N VAL A 59 4.32 5.01 -12.07
CA VAL A 59 5.25 3.86 -11.98
C VAL A 59 6.67 4.38 -11.84
N ILE A 60 7.43 3.78 -10.93
CA ILE A 60 8.84 4.08 -10.72
C ILE A 60 9.68 2.82 -10.94
N ASP A 61 10.75 2.95 -11.73
CA ASP A 61 11.77 1.93 -11.91
C ASP A 61 13.07 2.43 -11.24
N GLU A 62 13.33 1.93 -10.03
CA GLU A 62 14.53 2.22 -9.25
C GLU A 62 15.04 0.93 -8.61
N GLU A 63 16.09 0.37 -9.18
CA GLU A 63 16.61 -0.96 -8.85
C GLU A 63 16.91 -1.15 -7.36
N LYS A 64 17.55 -0.16 -6.71
CA LYS A 64 17.89 -0.25 -5.27
C LYS A 64 16.65 -0.31 -4.39
N LEU A 65 15.61 0.47 -4.72
CA LEU A 65 14.34 0.45 -4.01
C LEU A 65 13.61 -0.87 -4.23
N THR A 66 13.57 -1.33 -5.48
CA THR A 66 12.97 -2.61 -5.88
C THR A 66 13.60 -3.78 -5.12
N ASN A 67 14.93 -3.85 -5.09
CA ASN A 67 15.66 -4.89 -4.36
C ASN A 67 15.41 -4.83 -2.85
N LYS A 68 15.34 -3.62 -2.28
CA LYS A 68 15.04 -3.42 -0.86
C LYS A 68 13.61 -3.87 -0.51
N LEU A 69 12.64 -3.61 -1.38
CA LEU A 69 11.25 -4.06 -1.22
C LEU A 69 11.14 -5.59 -1.32
N LYS A 70 11.79 -6.21 -2.31
CA LYS A 70 11.85 -7.69 -2.43
C LYS A 70 12.38 -8.32 -1.15
N MET A 71 13.52 -7.86 -0.66
CA MET A 71 14.13 -8.38 0.56
C MET A 71 13.19 -8.29 1.77
N VAL A 72 12.47 -7.18 1.95
CA VAL A 72 11.56 -7.03 3.09
C VAL A 72 10.31 -7.88 2.95
N PHE A 73 9.80 -8.11 1.73
CA PHE A 73 8.73 -9.07 1.48
C PHE A 73 9.15 -10.50 1.84
N GLU A 74 10.35 -10.92 1.41
CA GLU A 74 10.90 -12.25 1.71
C GLU A 74 11.05 -12.45 3.23
N LEU A 75 11.61 -11.47 3.93
CA LEU A 75 11.74 -11.51 5.39
C LEU A 75 10.39 -11.59 6.10
N ALA A 76 9.41 -10.77 5.68
CA ALA A 76 8.06 -10.79 6.23
C ALA A 76 7.36 -12.14 5.94
N ASN A 77 7.56 -12.68 4.75
CA ASN A 77 6.98 -13.96 4.35
C ASN A 77 7.55 -15.12 5.18
N ILE A 78 8.88 -15.18 5.33
CA ILE A 78 9.55 -16.23 6.12
C ILE A 78 9.16 -16.14 7.61
N SER A 79 9.03 -14.92 8.16
CA SER A 79 8.75 -14.73 9.57
C SER A 79 7.28 -14.91 9.96
N THR A 80 6.35 -14.75 9.02
CA THR A 80 4.93 -14.61 9.39
C THR A 80 3.97 -15.35 8.47
N TYR A 81 4.08 -15.20 7.14
CA TYR A 81 3.02 -15.64 6.24
C TYR A 81 3.23 -17.01 5.63
N ASN A 82 4.47 -17.36 5.32
CA ASN A 82 4.87 -18.63 4.68
C ASN A 82 4.08 -18.96 3.41
N TYR A 83 3.84 -17.93 2.57
CA TYR A 83 3.19 -18.10 1.26
C TYR A 83 4.20 -18.52 0.19
N ASP A 84 3.72 -19.19 -0.85
CA ASP A 84 4.50 -19.39 -2.08
C ASP A 84 4.52 -18.07 -2.88
N ILE A 85 5.61 -17.31 -2.72
CA ILE A 85 5.82 -16.03 -3.39
C ILE A 85 6.86 -16.19 -4.52
N LYS A 86 6.69 -15.46 -5.64
CA LYS A 86 7.52 -15.62 -6.85
C LYS A 86 8.10 -14.30 -7.34
N GLU A 87 7.25 -13.35 -7.68
CA GLU A 87 7.64 -12.10 -8.34
C GLU A 87 6.95 -10.88 -7.75
N MET A 88 7.61 -9.76 -7.81
CA MET A 88 7.08 -8.47 -7.37
C MET A 88 6.57 -7.67 -8.57
N GLU A 89 5.40 -7.06 -8.41
CA GLU A 89 4.85 -6.14 -9.41
C GLU A 89 5.63 -4.81 -9.45
N GLU A 90 5.29 -3.99 -10.45
CA GLU A 90 5.79 -2.62 -10.56
C GLU A 90 5.55 -1.83 -9.28
N VAL A 91 6.52 -1.00 -8.94
CA VAL A 91 6.41 -0.08 -7.81
C VAL A 91 5.68 1.18 -8.28
N LYS A 92 4.62 1.56 -7.56
CA LYS A 92 3.82 2.74 -7.87
C LYS A 92 3.90 3.77 -6.76
N LEU A 93 4.19 5.01 -7.14
CA LEU A 93 4.01 6.18 -6.27
C LEU A 93 2.56 6.67 -6.40
N LEU A 94 1.93 6.98 -5.28
CA LEU A 94 0.55 7.45 -5.21
C LEU A 94 0.48 8.84 -4.58
N LYS A 95 -0.41 9.68 -5.13
CA LYS A 95 -0.73 11.01 -4.60
C LYS A 95 -2.22 11.14 -4.35
N TYR A 96 -2.58 11.43 -3.10
CA TYR A 96 -3.94 11.72 -2.67
C TYR A 96 -4.02 13.21 -2.29
N THR A 97 -4.86 13.95 -2.99
CA THR A 97 -5.20 15.35 -2.67
C THR A 97 -6.52 15.42 -1.91
N GLN A 98 -6.99 16.60 -1.58
CA GLN A 98 -8.27 16.78 -0.88
C GLN A 98 -9.41 16.00 -1.58
N GLY A 99 -10.17 15.24 -0.79
CA GLY A 99 -11.19 14.30 -1.28
C GLY A 99 -10.63 12.98 -1.84
N GLY A 100 -9.29 12.87 -1.95
CA GLY A 100 -8.61 11.64 -2.37
C GLY A 100 -8.86 10.51 -1.39
N ARG A 101 -9.19 9.33 -1.90
CA ARG A 101 -9.55 8.15 -1.11
C ARG A 101 -9.42 6.87 -1.91
N TYR A 102 -9.48 5.74 -1.21
CA TYR A 102 -9.77 4.44 -1.79
C TYR A 102 -10.70 3.69 -0.83
N LYS A 103 -11.92 3.39 -1.28
CA LYS A 103 -12.95 2.69 -0.48
C LYS A 103 -12.48 1.28 -0.09
N TRP A 104 -13.24 0.61 0.77
CA TRP A 104 -13.00 -0.77 1.17
C TRP A 104 -12.83 -1.68 -0.04
N HIS A 105 -11.70 -2.39 -0.08
CA HIS A 105 -11.33 -3.32 -1.15
C HIS A 105 -10.33 -4.35 -0.63
N THR A 106 -10.09 -5.37 -1.45
CA THR A 106 -8.96 -6.30 -1.33
C THR A 106 -8.05 -6.10 -2.53
N ASP A 107 -6.76 -6.37 -2.37
CA ASP A 107 -5.79 -6.25 -3.46
C ASP A 107 -5.74 -7.52 -4.34
N CYS A 108 -6.22 -8.67 -3.84
CA CYS A 108 -6.40 -9.88 -4.63
C CYS A 108 -7.86 -10.05 -5.05
N GLY A 109 -8.08 -10.77 -6.16
CA GLY A 109 -9.41 -10.99 -6.71
C GLY A 109 -9.35 -11.85 -7.98
N ALA A 110 -10.08 -11.46 -9.00
CA ALA A 110 -10.08 -12.16 -10.29
C ALA A 110 -8.99 -11.63 -11.25
N LYS A 111 -8.76 -12.37 -12.34
CA LYS A 111 -7.86 -12.00 -13.45
C LYS A 111 -6.43 -11.70 -13.00
N GLU A 112 -5.87 -10.56 -13.42
CA GLU A 112 -4.49 -10.15 -13.19
C GLU A 112 -4.11 -10.00 -11.72
N ILE A 113 -5.07 -9.81 -10.83
CA ILE A 113 -4.81 -9.69 -9.39
C ILE A 113 -5.05 -10.99 -8.62
N SER A 114 -5.34 -12.10 -9.31
CA SER A 114 -5.63 -13.41 -8.66
C SER A 114 -4.40 -14.06 -8.03
N THR A 115 -3.21 -13.62 -8.42
CA THR A 115 -1.93 -14.17 -7.95
C THR A 115 -1.29 -13.37 -6.82
N ARG A 116 -1.85 -12.20 -6.47
CA ARG A 116 -1.31 -11.36 -5.38
C ARG A 116 -1.41 -12.06 -4.03
N LYS A 117 -0.28 -12.17 -3.34
CA LYS A 117 -0.14 -12.78 -2.01
C LYS A 117 0.00 -11.75 -0.92
N LEU A 118 0.91 -10.82 -1.12
CA LEU A 118 1.23 -9.77 -0.15
C LEU A 118 1.17 -8.40 -0.81
N SER A 119 0.70 -7.43 -0.05
CA SER A 119 0.74 -6.00 -0.38
C SER A 119 1.74 -5.29 0.51
N ALA A 120 2.41 -4.28 -0.02
CA ALA A 120 3.25 -3.38 0.76
C ALA A 120 2.89 -1.93 0.47
N ILE A 121 2.73 -1.12 1.52
CA ILE A 121 2.55 0.33 1.45
C ILE A 121 3.66 1.00 2.23
N VAL A 122 4.32 2.01 1.64
CA VAL A 122 5.30 2.85 2.31
C VAL A 122 4.74 4.26 2.47
N GLN A 123 4.73 4.78 3.70
CA GLN A 123 4.33 6.16 3.99
C GLN A 123 5.45 7.14 3.59
N LEU A 124 5.17 8.09 2.70
CA LEU A 124 6.18 9.03 2.22
C LEU A 124 5.98 10.44 2.79
N SER A 125 4.73 10.85 3.03
CA SER A 125 4.41 12.16 3.62
C SER A 125 4.77 12.23 5.10
N ASP A 126 5.05 13.43 5.57
CA ASP A 126 5.05 13.73 6.99
C ASP A 126 3.65 13.54 7.55
N GLU A 127 3.52 12.83 8.65
CA GLU A 127 2.24 12.51 9.29
C GLU A 127 1.44 13.75 9.72
N ASN A 128 2.12 14.89 9.93
CA ASN A 128 1.52 16.15 10.31
C ASN A 128 1.20 17.07 9.12
N SER A 129 1.56 16.66 7.89
CA SER A 129 1.37 17.48 6.68
C SER A 129 0.01 17.28 6.00
N TYR A 130 -0.81 16.36 6.51
CA TYR A 130 -2.15 16.08 5.97
C TYR A 130 -3.10 15.56 7.05
N GLU A 131 -4.40 15.67 6.80
CA GLU A 131 -5.47 15.17 7.66
C GLU A 131 -6.34 14.16 6.89
N GLY A 132 -6.88 13.15 7.60
CA GLY A 132 -7.49 11.98 6.96
C GLY A 132 -6.44 11.11 6.26
N GLY A 133 -6.82 10.35 5.25
CA GLY A 133 -5.91 9.49 4.49
C GLY A 133 -5.34 8.33 5.28
N ASP A 134 -6.03 7.90 6.33
CA ASP A 134 -5.63 6.77 7.15
C ASP A 134 -5.74 5.46 6.39
N LEU A 135 -4.74 4.60 6.55
CA LEU A 135 -4.81 3.21 6.12
C LEU A 135 -5.49 2.39 7.21
N GLU A 136 -6.68 1.94 6.93
CA GLU A 136 -7.49 1.14 7.83
C GLU A 136 -7.73 -0.26 7.28
N PHE A 137 -7.76 -1.25 8.18
CA PHE A 137 -8.09 -2.65 7.89
C PHE A 137 -9.41 -3.04 8.53
N GLY A 138 -10.25 -3.76 7.78
CA GLY A 138 -11.49 -4.36 8.26
C GLY A 138 -11.20 -5.65 9.03
N ILE A 139 -10.70 -5.53 10.24
CA ILE A 139 -10.39 -6.66 11.12
C ILE A 139 -11.28 -6.53 12.36
N THR A 140 -12.08 -7.56 12.62
CA THR A 140 -12.84 -7.64 13.86
C THR A 140 -11.99 -8.30 14.94
N ASN A 141 -11.73 -7.60 16.04
CA ASN A 141 -11.07 -8.16 17.21
C ASN A 141 -12.08 -8.92 18.11
N GLU A 142 -11.58 -9.58 19.17
CA GLU A 142 -12.41 -10.34 20.13
C GLU A 142 -13.45 -9.47 20.86
N THR A 143 -13.26 -8.14 20.89
CA THR A 143 -14.21 -7.19 21.51
C THR A 143 -15.24 -6.65 20.52
N GLY A 144 -15.21 -7.08 19.24
CA GLY A 144 -16.13 -6.62 18.18
C GLY A 144 -15.77 -5.27 17.58
N GLU A 145 -14.63 -4.69 17.94
CA GLU A 145 -14.11 -3.49 17.27
C GLU A 145 -13.64 -3.84 15.86
N SER A 146 -14.12 -3.09 14.90
CA SER A 146 -13.99 -3.42 13.48
C SER A 146 -13.20 -2.35 12.73
N ASN A 147 -12.06 -1.96 13.07
CA ASN A 147 -11.13 -1.26 12.17
C ASN A 147 -9.79 -1.04 12.87
N TYR A 148 -8.76 -1.58 12.31
CA TYR A 148 -7.40 -1.31 12.74
C TYR A 148 -6.79 -0.22 11.86
N THR A 149 -6.34 0.89 12.45
CA THR A 149 -5.64 1.98 11.77
C THR A 149 -4.14 1.82 11.97
N THR A 150 -3.36 1.89 10.90
CA THR A 150 -1.90 1.73 10.95
C THR A 150 -1.17 3.03 11.26
N THR A 151 0.15 2.90 11.45
CA THR A 151 1.05 4.04 11.57
C THR A 151 1.02 4.95 10.34
N ARG A 152 1.19 6.26 10.58
CA ARG A 152 1.37 7.29 9.55
C ARG A 152 2.82 7.77 9.44
N ILE A 153 3.71 7.25 10.30
CA ILE A 153 5.11 7.68 10.40
C ILE A 153 5.79 7.64 9.03
N ARG A 154 6.39 8.76 8.62
CA ARG A 154 7.14 8.86 7.38
C ARG A 154 8.25 7.81 7.31
N GLY A 155 8.37 7.15 6.15
CA GLY A 155 9.38 6.13 5.90
C GLY A 155 9.04 4.76 6.48
N SER A 156 7.90 4.59 7.16
CA SER A 156 7.45 3.26 7.58
C SER A 156 6.89 2.46 6.41
N ILE A 157 7.09 1.14 6.45
CA ILE A 157 6.48 0.17 5.54
C ILE A 157 5.45 -0.68 6.29
N ILE A 158 4.31 -0.90 5.65
CA ILE A 158 3.23 -1.77 6.11
C ILE A 158 3.10 -2.92 5.12
N ILE A 159 3.16 -4.18 5.59
CA ILE A 159 3.02 -5.39 4.77
C ILE A 159 1.85 -6.21 5.31
N PHE A 160 1.01 -6.68 4.41
CA PHE A 160 -0.20 -7.43 4.75
C PHE A 160 -0.63 -8.39 3.63
N PRO A 161 -1.43 -9.44 3.94
CA PRO A 161 -2.01 -10.32 2.94
C PRO A 161 -2.91 -9.56 1.96
N ALA A 162 -2.75 -9.81 0.66
CA ALA A 162 -3.50 -9.10 -0.38
C ALA A 162 -5.03 -9.31 -0.30
N PHE A 163 -5.50 -10.37 0.37
CA PHE A 163 -6.92 -10.61 0.61
C PHE A 163 -7.51 -9.81 1.79
N LEU A 164 -6.68 -9.15 2.58
CA LEU A 164 -7.15 -8.40 3.74
C LEU A 164 -7.88 -7.13 3.30
N SER A 165 -9.14 -6.99 3.72
CA SER A 165 -9.95 -5.82 3.40
C SER A 165 -9.36 -4.57 4.04
N HIS A 166 -9.16 -3.53 3.23
CA HIS A 166 -8.57 -2.27 3.70
C HIS A 166 -9.08 -1.08 2.90
N ARG A 167 -8.85 0.12 3.42
CA ARG A 167 -9.20 1.37 2.74
C ARG A 167 -8.20 2.48 3.03
N ILE A 168 -8.25 3.54 2.20
CA ILE A 168 -7.68 4.84 2.53
C ILE A 168 -8.85 5.80 2.77
N THR A 169 -8.93 6.35 3.98
CA THR A 169 -9.96 7.34 4.33
C THR A 169 -9.79 8.63 3.51
N PRO A 170 -10.84 9.44 3.30
CA PRO A 170 -10.71 10.69 2.54
C PRO A 170 -9.68 11.65 3.15
N ILE A 171 -8.84 12.24 2.30
CA ILE A 171 -8.01 13.39 2.67
C ILE A 171 -8.93 14.59 2.90
N THR A 172 -8.88 15.17 4.09
CA THR A 172 -9.64 16.38 4.44
C THR A 172 -8.82 17.65 4.29
N ASN A 173 -7.50 17.56 4.48
CA ASN A 173 -6.56 18.66 4.31
C ASN A 173 -5.18 18.14 3.90
N GLY A 174 -4.40 18.94 3.15
CA GLY A 174 -3.05 18.60 2.73
C GLY A 174 -2.97 17.57 1.60
N ILE A 175 -1.80 16.91 1.49
CA ILE A 175 -1.50 15.94 0.42
C ILE A 175 -0.78 14.73 1.03
N ARG A 176 -1.30 13.53 0.76
CA ARG A 176 -0.66 12.29 1.15
C ARG A 176 0.03 11.65 -0.04
N TYR A 177 1.31 11.31 0.13
CA TYR A 177 2.08 10.47 -0.79
C TYR A 177 2.38 9.12 -0.14
N SER A 178 2.29 8.08 -0.93
CA SER A 178 2.69 6.72 -0.53
C SER A 178 3.28 5.98 -1.72
N LEU A 179 3.92 4.86 -1.43
CA LEU A 179 4.37 3.91 -2.43
C LEU A 179 3.60 2.61 -2.19
N ILE A 180 3.25 1.90 -3.28
CA ILE A 180 2.59 0.60 -3.21
C ILE A 180 3.22 -0.36 -4.21
N THR A 181 3.29 -1.63 -3.82
CA THR A 181 3.63 -2.76 -4.71
C THR A 181 3.07 -4.06 -4.13
N TRP A 182 3.08 -5.12 -4.91
CA TRP A 182 2.56 -6.44 -4.54
C TRP A 182 3.56 -7.54 -4.84
N MET A 183 3.49 -8.59 -4.04
CA MET A 183 4.21 -9.83 -4.27
C MET A 183 3.23 -10.89 -4.74
N ASN A 184 3.50 -11.46 -5.90
CA ASN A 184 2.70 -12.51 -6.52
C ASN A 184 3.22 -13.91 -6.18
N GLY A 185 2.36 -14.91 -6.34
CA GLY A 185 2.66 -16.34 -6.28
C GLY A 185 1.70 -17.11 -7.19
N ASP A 186 1.45 -18.38 -6.91
CA ASP A 186 0.43 -19.13 -7.61
C ASP A 186 -0.99 -18.65 -7.27
N THR A 187 -1.97 -18.93 -8.11
CA THR A 187 -3.38 -18.67 -7.79
C THR A 187 -3.77 -19.32 -6.48
N TRP A 188 -4.66 -18.66 -5.75
CA TRP A 188 -5.23 -19.24 -4.52
C TRP A 188 -6.05 -20.49 -4.87
N LYS A 189 -5.82 -21.56 -4.12
CA LYS A 189 -6.52 -22.86 -4.28
C LYS A 189 -7.60 -22.99 -3.24
#